data_50560889c6b3a70192e8b40120abd6d5
#
_entry.id   50560889c6b3a70192e8b40120abd6d5
#
_cell.length_a   1.000
_cell.length_b   1.000
_cell.length_c   1.000
_cell.angle_alpha   90.00
_cell.angle_beta   90.00
_cell.angle_gamma   90.00
#
_symmetry.space_group_name_H-M   'P 1'
#
loop_
_entity.id
_entity.type
_entity.pdbx_description
1 polymer ?
#
loop_
_entity_poly.entity_id
_entity_poly.type
_entity_poly.pdbx_seq_one_letter_code
_entity_poly.pdbx_strand_id
1 'polypeptide(L)'
;MVDRFSKDRVFVAGDAAHVHSPTGGQGMNSGVQDSFNLAWKLALVHKGIAHQSILETYSSERTPVIASMLDMTTKLFKKEFLVNGGQRQTLFRGNELRQLGINYRGSTLVLDEKYVDTTENTDPYRSGEDGTVRGGDRAPDAPSLIHLGANGDVPGKTLFELFTTARHTVLIFPGLTGENLVTETSKVLREYPSDYLKSVLILPQTDTTNSSSTLVDMNLVDTEGYAYKNYAIAIDTPTVIIVRPDGYIGALITSGGSGIRKYLSGIFS
;
A
#
# COMPACT_ATOMS: atom_id res chain seq x y z
N MET A 1 3.50 -5.60 25.04
CA MET A 1 2.51 -5.49 23.94
C MET A 1 1.23 -6.17 24.40
N VAL A 2 0.08 -5.58 24.11
CA VAL A 2 -1.22 -6.22 24.35
C VAL A 2 -1.49 -7.32 23.32
N ASP A 3 -2.40 -8.25 23.64
CA ASP A 3 -2.71 -9.40 22.75
C ASP A 3 -3.56 -8.99 21.53
N ARG A 4 -4.31 -7.90 21.65
CA ARG A 4 -5.18 -7.35 20.60
C ARG A 4 -5.15 -5.84 20.63
N PHE A 5 -5.14 -5.21 19.48
CA PHE A 5 -5.16 -3.76 19.34
C PHE A 5 -6.58 -3.20 19.27
N SER A 6 -7.58 -4.08 19.17
CA SER A 6 -8.99 -3.71 19.16
C SER A 6 -9.85 -4.73 19.90
N LYS A 7 -10.85 -4.25 20.60
CA LYS A 7 -11.94 -5.07 21.17
C LYS A 7 -13.23 -4.26 21.13
N ASP A 8 -14.24 -4.79 20.45
CA ASP A 8 -15.53 -4.13 20.25
C ASP A 8 -15.35 -2.74 19.61
N ARG A 9 -15.61 -1.68 20.37
CA ARG A 9 -15.49 -0.26 19.94
C ARG A 9 -14.26 0.43 20.54
N VAL A 10 -13.37 -0.30 21.18
CA VAL A 10 -12.16 0.22 21.80
C VAL A 10 -10.96 -0.16 20.93
N PHE A 11 -10.13 0.82 20.61
CA PHE A 11 -8.89 0.68 19.86
C PHE A 11 -7.73 1.29 20.64
N VAL A 12 -6.58 0.63 20.61
CA VAL A 12 -5.35 1.13 21.22
C VAL A 12 -4.25 1.21 20.16
N ALA A 13 -3.41 2.25 20.24
CA ALA A 13 -2.33 2.51 19.29
C ALA A 13 -1.09 3.05 20.01
N GLY A 14 0.09 2.88 19.41
CA GLY A 14 1.35 3.35 19.96
C GLY A 14 1.62 2.77 21.35
N ASP A 15 2.11 3.58 22.28
CA ASP A 15 2.53 3.14 23.62
C ASP A 15 1.40 2.52 24.44
N ALA A 16 0.14 2.84 24.14
CA ALA A 16 -1.01 2.18 24.76
C ALA A 16 -1.17 0.72 24.33
N ALA A 17 -0.67 0.36 23.16
CA ALA A 17 -0.72 -1.02 22.64
C ALA A 17 0.61 -1.77 22.86
N HIS A 18 1.75 -1.08 22.72
CA HIS A 18 3.09 -1.67 22.77
C HIS A 18 4.12 -0.69 23.31
N VAL A 19 4.81 -1.09 24.34
CA VAL A 19 5.96 -0.34 24.89
C VAL A 19 7.23 -1.12 24.59
N HIS A 20 8.25 -0.43 24.15
CA HIS A 20 9.55 -1.02 23.85
C HIS A 20 10.70 -0.13 24.33
N SER A 21 11.90 -0.71 24.36
CA SER A 21 13.11 0.05 24.74
C SER A 21 13.38 1.17 23.71
N PRO A 22 14.08 2.24 24.12
CA PRO A 22 14.47 3.30 23.17
C PRO A 22 15.47 2.82 22.10
N THR A 23 15.97 1.58 22.23
CA THR A 23 16.91 0.99 21.28
C THR A 23 16.28 0.88 19.89
N GLY A 24 16.96 1.44 18.91
CA GLY A 24 16.47 1.50 17.52
C GLY A 24 15.55 2.68 17.19
N GLY A 25 14.98 3.40 18.19
CA GLY A 25 14.16 4.59 17.98
C GLY A 25 12.86 4.35 17.19
N GLN A 26 12.20 3.22 17.40
CA GLN A 26 11.06 2.76 16.57
C GLN A 26 9.69 3.19 17.10
N GLY A 27 9.58 3.67 18.35
CA GLY A 27 8.30 3.90 19.03
C GLY A 27 7.37 4.84 18.30
N MET A 28 7.81 6.06 18.07
CA MET A 28 7.01 7.06 17.40
C MET A 28 6.59 6.61 15.99
N ASN A 29 7.51 6.05 15.21
CA ASN A 29 7.21 5.60 13.86
C ASN A 29 6.15 4.49 13.82
N SER A 30 6.23 3.54 14.76
CA SER A 30 5.25 2.45 14.87
C SER A 30 3.88 3.00 15.29
N GLY A 31 3.81 3.93 16.24
CA GLY A 31 2.55 4.56 16.65
C GLY A 31 1.91 5.41 15.54
N VAL A 32 2.71 6.12 14.73
CA VAL A 32 2.21 6.83 13.55
C VAL A 32 1.63 5.84 12.53
N GLN A 33 2.31 4.72 12.26
CA GLN A 33 1.80 3.70 11.35
C GLN A 33 0.52 3.03 11.86
N ASP A 34 0.41 2.79 13.18
CA ASP A 34 -0.83 2.29 13.77
C ASP A 34 -2.00 3.24 13.49
N SER A 35 -1.77 4.53 13.71
CA SER A 35 -2.77 5.58 13.47
C SER A 35 -3.15 5.67 12.00
N PHE A 36 -2.18 5.59 11.09
CA PHE A 36 -2.42 5.60 9.64
C PHE A 36 -3.23 4.39 9.17
N ASN A 37 -2.89 3.20 9.69
CA ASN A 37 -3.60 1.96 9.35
C ASN A 37 -5.05 1.99 9.84
N LEU A 38 -5.30 2.55 11.04
CA LEU A 38 -6.62 2.58 11.66
C LEU A 38 -7.52 3.71 11.14
N ALA A 39 -6.98 4.91 10.95
CA ALA A 39 -7.76 6.13 10.77
C ALA A 39 -8.68 6.11 9.55
N TRP A 40 -8.20 5.64 8.39
CA TRP A 40 -9.02 5.58 7.18
C TRP A 40 -10.15 4.54 7.30
N LYS A 41 -9.89 3.42 7.98
CA LYS A 41 -10.88 2.37 8.24
C LYS A 41 -12.00 2.91 9.15
N LEU A 42 -11.61 3.58 10.25
CA LEU A 42 -12.57 4.23 11.15
C LEU A 42 -13.40 5.29 10.42
N ALA A 43 -12.77 6.12 9.59
CA ALA A 43 -13.46 7.17 8.85
C ALA A 43 -14.52 6.62 7.91
N LEU A 44 -14.21 5.55 7.15
CA LEU A 44 -15.17 4.93 6.23
C LEU A 44 -16.33 4.25 6.98
N VAL A 45 -16.01 3.52 8.05
CA VAL A 45 -17.06 2.85 8.87
C VAL A 45 -17.94 3.86 9.58
N HIS A 46 -17.36 4.94 10.17
CA HIS A 46 -18.12 5.99 10.84
C HIS A 46 -19.10 6.70 9.89
N LYS A 47 -18.72 6.84 8.63
CA LYS A 47 -19.58 7.43 7.58
C LYS A 47 -20.61 6.44 7.01
N GLY A 48 -20.61 5.20 7.44
CA GLY A 48 -21.50 4.16 6.91
C GLY A 48 -21.20 3.73 5.47
N ILE A 49 -19.96 3.94 5.01
CA ILE A 49 -19.53 3.67 3.63
C ILE A 49 -18.86 2.30 3.52
N ALA A 50 -18.27 1.83 4.61
CA ALA A 50 -17.55 0.56 4.64
C ALA A 50 -18.14 -0.41 5.67
N HIS A 51 -17.94 -1.70 5.42
CA HIS A 51 -18.30 -2.75 6.36
C HIS A 51 -17.50 -2.62 7.67
N GLN A 52 -18.17 -2.84 8.81
CA GLN A 52 -17.53 -2.77 10.13
C GLN A 52 -16.38 -3.79 10.26
N SER A 53 -16.44 -4.90 9.56
CA SER A 53 -15.41 -5.97 9.56
C SER A 53 -14.02 -5.48 9.16
N ILE A 54 -13.90 -4.39 8.38
CA ILE A 54 -12.56 -3.86 8.03
C ILE A 54 -11.78 -3.38 9.26
N LEU A 55 -12.45 -3.05 10.37
CA LEU A 55 -11.78 -2.62 11.61
C LEU A 55 -11.03 -3.76 12.31
N GLU A 56 -11.45 -5.01 12.10
CA GLU A 56 -10.78 -6.19 12.65
C GLU A 56 -9.38 -6.35 12.06
N THR A 57 -9.20 -5.89 10.82
CA THR A 57 -7.91 -5.95 10.12
C THR A 57 -6.84 -5.05 10.73
N TYR A 58 -7.21 -4.06 11.52
CA TYR A 58 -6.24 -3.24 12.26
C TYR A 58 -5.37 -4.11 13.16
N SER A 59 -6.00 -4.93 13.97
CA SER A 59 -5.30 -5.82 14.89
C SER A 59 -4.51 -6.90 14.12
N SER A 60 -5.10 -7.54 13.13
CA SER A 60 -4.45 -8.62 12.37
C SER A 60 -3.27 -8.13 11.51
N GLU A 61 -3.30 -6.90 11.00
CA GLU A 61 -2.22 -6.29 10.25
C GLU A 61 -1.09 -5.77 11.15
N ARG A 62 -1.42 -5.11 12.27
CA ARG A 62 -0.40 -4.43 13.09
C ARG A 62 0.26 -5.31 14.12
N THR A 63 -0.44 -6.29 14.70
CA THR A 63 0.13 -7.17 15.72
C THR A 63 1.38 -7.93 15.25
N PRO A 64 1.41 -8.57 14.05
CA PRO A 64 2.61 -9.25 13.58
C PRO A 64 3.80 -8.29 13.34
N VAL A 65 3.53 -7.10 12.79
CA VAL A 65 4.55 -6.07 12.56
C VAL A 65 5.20 -5.64 13.87
N ILE A 66 4.39 -5.36 14.88
CA ILE A 66 4.88 -4.90 16.18
C ILE A 66 5.59 -6.04 16.93
N ALA A 67 5.08 -7.26 16.86
CA ALA A 67 5.75 -8.42 17.47
C ALA A 67 7.17 -8.63 16.89
N SER A 68 7.30 -8.57 15.57
CA SER A 68 8.60 -8.67 14.88
C SER A 68 9.53 -7.51 15.26
N MET A 69 9.02 -6.27 15.32
CA MET A 69 9.80 -5.11 15.74
C MET A 69 10.32 -5.25 17.19
N LEU A 70 9.47 -5.72 18.11
CA LEU A 70 9.87 -5.93 19.50
C LEU A 70 10.96 -7.00 19.63
N ASP A 71 10.86 -8.09 18.85
CA ASP A 71 11.90 -9.14 18.82
C ASP A 71 13.23 -8.57 18.30
N MET A 72 13.21 -7.86 17.19
CA MET A 72 14.40 -7.22 16.61
C MET A 72 15.05 -6.22 17.58
N THR A 73 14.28 -5.32 18.16
CA THR A 73 14.82 -4.32 19.12
C THR A 73 15.32 -4.94 20.41
N THR A 74 14.70 -6.02 20.87
CA THR A 74 15.16 -6.78 22.05
C THR A 74 16.50 -7.48 21.77
N LYS A 75 16.64 -8.10 20.60
CA LYS A 75 17.92 -8.71 20.16
C LYS A 75 19.04 -7.66 20.08
N LEU A 76 18.75 -6.50 19.50
CA LEU A 76 19.70 -5.37 19.44
C LEU A 76 20.10 -4.89 20.84
N PHE A 77 19.12 -4.67 21.72
CA PHE A 77 19.39 -4.26 23.10
C PHE A 77 20.31 -5.24 23.82
N LYS A 78 20.01 -6.55 23.74
CA LYS A 78 20.86 -7.59 24.33
C LYS A 78 22.28 -7.56 23.77
N LYS A 79 22.45 -7.39 22.47
CA LYS A 79 23.76 -7.32 21.81
C LYS A 79 24.56 -6.09 22.27
N GLU A 80 23.93 -4.93 22.34
CA GLU A 80 24.60 -3.69 22.76
C GLU A 80 25.03 -3.72 24.23
N PHE A 81 24.13 -4.17 25.13
CA PHE A 81 24.39 -4.14 26.57
C PHE A 81 25.21 -5.32 27.07
N LEU A 82 24.95 -6.54 26.58
CA LEU A 82 25.58 -7.76 27.07
C LEU A 82 26.94 -8.06 26.43
N VAL A 83 27.12 -7.67 25.15
CA VAL A 83 28.35 -7.98 24.40
C VAL A 83 29.32 -6.80 24.39
N ASN A 84 28.84 -5.56 24.29
CA ASN A 84 29.69 -4.38 24.13
C ASN A 84 29.82 -3.53 25.39
N GLY A 85 29.41 -4.00 26.58
CA GLY A 85 29.56 -3.27 27.84
C GLY A 85 28.92 -1.89 27.87
N GLY A 86 27.86 -1.66 27.06
CA GLY A 86 27.14 -0.40 27.01
C GLY A 86 27.83 0.71 26.19
N GLN A 87 28.97 0.44 25.54
CA GLN A 87 29.53 1.38 24.59
C GLN A 87 28.65 1.43 23.34
N ARG A 88 27.98 2.56 23.11
CA ARG A 88 27.24 2.85 21.87
C ARG A 88 28.22 2.83 20.69
N GLN A 89 28.44 1.67 20.11
CA GLN A 89 28.94 1.64 18.76
C GLN A 89 27.82 2.13 17.86
N THR A 90 28.14 3.15 17.10
CA THR A 90 27.37 3.87 16.08
C THR A 90 26.13 3.11 15.65
N LEU A 91 24.96 3.71 15.84
CA LEU A 91 23.63 3.28 15.43
C LEU A 91 23.60 2.87 13.93
N PHE A 92 24.19 1.74 13.59
CA PHE A 92 24.01 1.14 12.28
C PHE A 92 22.58 0.56 12.28
N ARG A 93 21.63 1.39 11.88
CA ARG A 93 20.27 0.95 11.62
C ARG A 93 20.32 0.08 10.37
N GLY A 94 20.20 -1.22 10.50
CA GLY A 94 19.96 -2.11 9.38
C GLY A 94 18.74 -1.63 8.56
N ASN A 95 18.63 -2.06 7.34
CA ASN A 95 17.48 -1.68 6.47
C ASN A 95 16.12 -2.01 7.11
N GLU A 96 16.05 -3.08 7.89
CA GLU A 96 14.85 -3.52 8.64
C GLU A 96 14.34 -2.44 9.61
N LEU A 97 15.26 -1.73 10.30
CA LEU A 97 14.89 -0.65 11.22
C LEU A 97 14.44 0.64 10.52
N ARG A 98 14.57 0.73 9.20
CA ARG A 98 13.99 1.82 8.41
C ARG A 98 12.48 1.65 8.20
N GLN A 99 11.94 0.46 8.51
CA GLN A 99 10.51 0.13 8.39
C GLN A 99 9.95 0.25 6.96
N LEU A 100 10.81 0.31 5.94
CA LEU A 100 10.38 0.44 4.55
C LEU A 100 9.91 -0.91 3.95
N GLY A 101 10.34 -2.03 4.53
CA GLY A 101 9.96 -3.38 4.11
C GLY A 101 8.69 -3.93 4.79
N ILE A 102 7.96 -3.10 5.55
CA ILE A 102 6.72 -3.54 6.19
C ILE A 102 5.68 -3.88 5.13
N ASN A 103 4.99 -5.01 5.35
CA ASN A 103 3.93 -5.47 4.47
C ASN A 103 2.74 -6.04 5.26
N TYR A 104 1.60 -6.15 4.59
CA TYR A 104 0.34 -6.71 5.08
C TYR A 104 -0.16 -7.85 4.18
N ARG A 105 0.76 -8.63 3.59
CA ARG A 105 0.44 -9.69 2.60
C ARG A 105 -0.58 -10.71 3.10
N GLY A 106 -0.58 -11.01 4.40
CA GLY A 106 -1.54 -11.92 5.03
C GLY A 106 -2.89 -11.29 5.41
N SER A 107 -3.14 -10.01 5.05
CA SER A 107 -4.40 -9.34 5.37
C SER A 107 -5.56 -9.81 4.51
N THR A 108 -6.75 -9.94 5.11
CA THR A 108 -8.00 -10.20 4.37
C THR A 108 -8.44 -9.03 3.49
N LEU A 109 -7.85 -7.84 3.68
CA LEU A 109 -8.03 -6.66 2.81
C LEU A 109 -7.01 -6.62 1.66
N VAL A 110 -6.31 -7.71 1.38
CA VAL A 110 -5.36 -7.78 0.29
C VAL A 110 -5.83 -8.80 -0.74
N LEU A 111 -5.81 -8.40 -2.01
CA LEU A 111 -6.06 -9.27 -3.15
C LEU A 111 -4.83 -9.25 -4.07
N ASP A 112 -4.14 -10.36 -4.22
CA ASP A 112 -3.06 -10.52 -5.17
C ASP A 112 -3.41 -11.65 -6.15
N GLU A 113 -3.62 -11.31 -7.42
CA GLU A 113 -3.93 -12.29 -8.46
C GLU A 113 -2.69 -12.80 -9.20
N LYS A 114 -1.55 -12.12 -8.99
CA LYS A 114 -0.28 -12.50 -9.63
C LYS A 114 0.52 -13.46 -8.77
N TYR A 115 0.50 -13.24 -7.45
CA TYR A 115 1.27 -14.04 -6.50
C TYR A 115 0.34 -14.63 -5.45
N VAL A 116 -0.10 -15.85 -5.68
CA VAL A 116 -0.88 -16.60 -4.69
C VAL A 116 0.09 -17.13 -3.64
N ASP A 117 0.14 -16.49 -2.49
CA ASP A 117 0.96 -16.98 -1.38
C ASP A 117 0.40 -18.29 -0.84
N THR A 118 1.22 -19.33 -0.94
CA THR A 118 0.92 -20.66 -0.39
C THR A 118 1.51 -20.84 1.02
N THR A 119 2.17 -19.84 1.57
CA THR A 119 2.90 -19.93 2.84
C THR A 119 2.20 -19.16 3.95
N GLU A 120 1.80 -19.88 5.01
CA GLU A 120 1.18 -19.36 6.23
C GLU A 120 2.05 -18.39 7.04
N ASN A 121 3.32 -18.15 6.65
CA ASN A 121 4.29 -17.39 7.44
C ASN A 121 4.98 -16.32 6.58
N THR A 122 4.27 -15.26 6.27
CA THR A 122 4.86 -14.07 5.64
C THR A 122 5.59 -13.23 6.70
N ASP A 123 6.90 -13.06 6.55
CA ASP A 123 7.67 -12.12 7.39
C ASP A 123 7.16 -10.68 7.12
N PRO A 124 6.62 -9.98 8.13
CA PRO A 124 6.01 -8.66 7.94
C PRO A 124 7.03 -7.56 7.59
N TYR A 125 8.32 -7.87 7.52
CA TYR A 125 9.40 -6.92 7.18
C TYR A 125 10.12 -7.23 5.86
N ARG A 126 9.71 -8.24 5.11
CA ARG A 126 10.36 -8.69 3.86
C ARG A 126 9.63 -8.29 2.58
N SER A 127 9.22 -7.03 2.48
CA SER A 127 8.72 -6.49 1.21
C SER A 127 9.89 -6.16 0.28
N GLY A 128 9.81 -6.60 -0.97
CA GLY A 128 10.73 -6.19 -2.04
C GLY A 128 12.14 -6.78 -1.99
N GLU A 129 12.45 -7.73 -1.11
CA GLU A 129 13.80 -8.34 -1.04
C GLU A 129 14.21 -9.09 -2.32
N ASP A 130 13.25 -9.63 -3.03
CA ASP A 130 13.42 -10.37 -4.29
C ASP A 130 13.17 -9.49 -5.54
N GLY A 131 12.99 -8.18 -5.35
CA GLY A 131 12.64 -7.25 -6.42
C GLY A 131 11.19 -7.38 -6.90
N THR A 132 10.36 -8.21 -6.25
CA THR A 132 8.93 -8.32 -6.56
C THR A 132 8.13 -7.29 -5.77
N VAL A 133 7.02 -6.85 -6.36
CA VAL A 133 6.00 -6.02 -5.69
C VAL A 133 4.72 -6.82 -5.66
N ARG A 134 4.11 -6.94 -4.49
CA ARG A 134 2.94 -7.79 -4.23
C ARG A 134 1.81 -7.02 -3.58
N GLY A 135 0.63 -7.58 -3.61
CA GLY A 135 -0.46 -7.14 -2.75
C GLY A 135 -0.04 -7.15 -1.28
N GLY A 136 -0.35 -6.08 -0.54
CA GLY A 136 0.06 -5.90 0.85
C GLY A 136 1.40 -5.20 1.04
N ASP A 137 2.21 -5.01 0.01
CA ASP A 137 3.45 -4.24 0.08
C ASP A 137 3.17 -2.73 0.12
N ARG A 138 4.12 -1.97 0.63
CA ARG A 138 4.09 -0.52 0.48
C ARG A 138 4.16 -0.17 -1.01
N ALA A 139 3.26 0.70 -1.48
CA ALA A 139 3.23 1.14 -2.87
C ALA A 139 4.52 1.88 -3.21
N PRO A 140 5.24 1.51 -4.28
CA PRO A 140 6.42 2.23 -4.73
C PRO A 140 6.08 3.63 -5.25
N ASP A 141 7.03 4.56 -5.14
CA ASP A 141 6.97 5.82 -5.88
C ASP A 141 7.41 5.64 -7.33
N ALA A 142 6.99 6.55 -8.19
CA ALA A 142 7.49 6.68 -9.56
C ALA A 142 7.63 8.16 -9.92
N PRO A 143 8.85 8.64 -10.13
CA PRO A 143 9.11 10.01 -10.62
C PRO A 143 8.91 10.09 -12.14
N SER A 144 9.11 11.28 -12.69
CA SER A 144 9.13 11.55 -14.13
C SER A 144 7.83 11.22 -14.87
N LEU A 145 6.71 11.42 -14.20
CA LEU A 145 5.40 11.28 -14.82
C LEU A 145 4.99 12.60 -15.47
N ILE A 146 4.42 12.55 -16.65
CA ILE A 146 3.84 13.71 -17.36
C ILE A 146 2.32 13.61 -17.32
N HIS A 147 1.66 14.67 -16.85
CA HIS A 147 0.21 14.76 -16.86
C HIS A 147 -0.28 15.24 -18.23
N LEU A 148 -1.07 14.41 -18.90
CA LEU A 148 -1.75 14.79 -20.15
C LEU A 148 -2.99 15.62 -19.81
N GLY A 149 -2.95 16.91 -20.10
CA GLY A 149 -4.05 17.84 -19.80
C GLY A 149 -4.59 18.55 -21.03
N ALA A 150 -5.83 19.06 -20.95
CA ALA A 150 -6.46 19.83 -22.02
C ALA A 150 -5.70 21.14 -22.37
N ASN A 151 -4.86 21.64 -21.47
CA ASN A 151 -4.07 22.87 -21.62
C ASN A 151 -2.58 22.59 -21.94
N GLY A 152 -2.25 21.39 -22.36
CA GLY A 152 -0.88 20.95 -22.63
C GLY A 152 -0.32 20.06 -21.53
N ASP A 153 0.79 19.37 -21.87
CA ASP A 153 1.46 18.46 -20.95
C ASP A 153 2.19 19.26 -19.87
N VAL A 154 1.97 18.89 -18.61
CA VAL A 154 2.60 19.52 -17.46
C VAL A 154 3.53 18.48 -16.82
N PRO A 155 4.79 18.86 -16.44
CA PRO A 155 5.64 17.98 -15.65
C PRO A 155 4.85 17.42 -14.48
N GLY A 156 4.75 16.12 -14.44
CA GLY A 156 3.92 15.43 -13.47
C GLY A 156 4.56 15.40 -12.11
N LYS A 157 3.71 15.15 -11.16
CA LYS A 157 4.08 14.82 -9.78
C LYS A 157 4.58 13.37 -9.74
N THR A 158 5.26 13.02 -8.65
CA THR A 158 5.52 11.62 -8.36
C THR A 158 4.21 10.90 -7.97
N LEU A 159 4.18 9.57 -8.01
CA LEU A 159 2.99 8.82 -7.54
C LEU A 159 2.68 9.10 -6.07
N PHE A 160 3.69 9.31 -5.23
CA PHE A 160 3.49 9.64 -3.81
C PHE A 160 2.73 10.95 -3.60
N GLU A 161 2.88 11.93 -4.49
CA GLU A 161 2.12 13.17 -4.42
C GLU A 161 0.64 13.00 -4.83
N LEU A 162 0.30 11.90 -5.48
CA LEU A 162 -1.07 11.57 -5.88
C LEU A 162 -1.83 10.77 -4.82
N PHE A 163 -1.10 10.04 -3.98
CA PHE A 163 -1.71 9.26 -2.92
C PHE A 163 -2.25 10.16 -1.83
N THR A 164 -3.45 9.89 -1.38
CA THR A 164 -4.11 10.67 -0.34
C THR A 164 -4.63 9.75 0.75
N THR A 165 -4.69 10.26 1.97
CA THR A 165 -5.23 9.52 3.12
C THR A 165 -6.76 9.37 3.11
N ALA A 166 -7.43 10.02 2.14
CA ALA A 166 -8.89 10.05 2.06
C ALA A 166 -9.46 9.08 1.01
N ARG A 167 -8.65 8.63 0.06
CA ARG A 167 -9.13 7.86 -1.11
C ARG A 167 -8.23 6.69 -1.42
N HIS A 168 -8.79 5.61 -1.94
CA HIS A 168 -8.02 4.60 -2.67
C HIS A 168 -7.61 5.19 -4.02
N THR A 169 -6.37 4.92 -4.45
CA THR A 169 -5.90 5.31 -5.78
C THR A 169 -5.85 4.06 -6.65
N VAL A 170 -6.60 4.09 -7.75
CA VAL A 170 -6.69 2.99 -8.73
C VAL A 170 -5.76 3.32 -9.88
N LEU A 171 -4.58 2.72 -9.91
CA LEU A 171 -3.60 2.84 -10.98
C LEU A 171 -3.93 1.82 -12.07
N ILE A 172 -4.15 2.30 -13.29
CA ILE A 172 -4.52 1.49 -14.45
C ILE A 172 -3.33 1.46 -15.39
N PHE A 173 -2.74 0.31 -15.58
CA PHE A 173 -1.66 0.04 -16.52
C PHE A 173 -2.23 -0.76 -17.70
N PRO A 174 -2.64 -0.11 -18.80
CA PRO A 174 -3.26 -0.80 -19.92
C PRO A 174 -2.25 -1.64 -20.71
N GLY A 175 -0.96 -1.33 -20.60
CA GLY A 175 0.06 -1.93 -21.45
C GLY A 175 -0.18 -1.57 -22.92
N LEU A 176 0.23 -2.45 -23.83
CA LEU A 176 0.07 -2.24 -25.30
C LEU A 176 -1.28 -2.75 -25.83
N THR A 177 -2.04 -3.53 -25.07
CA THR A 177 -3.22 -4.27 -25.54
C THR A 177 -4.48 -4.01 -24.72
N GLY A 178 -4.39 -3.14 -23.71
CA GLY A 178 -5.42 -3.01 -22.69
C GLY A 178 -6.42 -1.87 -22.89
N GLU A 179 -6.78 -1.46 -24.12
CA GLU A 179 -7.77 -0.40 -24.36
C GLU A 179 -9.11 -0.68 -23.64
N ASN A 180 -9.56 -1.92 -23.61
CA ASN A 180 -10.77 -2.33 -22.91
C ASN A 180 -10.67 -2.23 -21.40
N LEU A 181 -9.46 -2.35 -20.80
CA LEU A 181 -9.25 -2.30 -19.36
C LEU A 181 -9.71 -0.97 -18.75
N VAL A 182 -9.44 0.15 -19.44
CA VAL A 182 -9.83 1.48 -18.97
C VAL A 182 -11.34 1.61 -18.89
N THR A 183 -12.04 1.20 -19.97
CA THR A 183 -13.51 1.24 -20.06
C THR A 183 -14.13 0.32 -19.01
N GLU A 184 -13.65 -0.90 -18.87
CA GLU A 184 -14.12 -1.87 -17.90
C GLU A 184 -13.89 -1.38 -16.47
N THR A 185 -12.69 -0.89 -16.16
CA THR A 185 -12.37 -0.32 -14.85
C THR A 185 -13.29 0.85 -14.52
N SER A 186 -13.43 1.82 -15.42
CA SER A 186 -14.30 2.97 -15.21
C SER A 186 -15.75 2.58 -14.98
N LYS A 187 -16.26 1.57 -15.71
CA LYS A 187 -17.62 1.06 -15.51
C LYS A 187 -17.80 0.49 -14.10
N VAL A 188 -16.82 -0.29 -13.61
CA VAL A 188 -16.88 -0.88 -12.27
C VAL A 188 -16.76 0.20 -11.18
N LEU A 189 -15.83 1.16 -11.33
CA LEU A 189 -15.64 2.21 -10.33
C LEU A 189 -16.89 3.07 -10.10
N ARG A 190 -17.75 3.23 -11.12
CA ARG A 190 -19.03 3.95 -10.98
C ARG A 190 -20.06 3.24 -10.11
N GLU A 191 -19.87 1.97 -9.78
CA GLU A 191 -20.72 1.20 -8.87
C GLU A 191 -20.42 1.55 -7.40
N TYR A 192 -19.32 2.29 -7.11
CA TYR A 192 -18.84 2.61 -5.77
C TYR A 192 -18.77 4.13 -5.54
N PRO A 193 -18.69 4.58 -4.27
CA PRO A 193 -18.66 6.01 -3.94
C PRO A 193 -17.43 6.72 -4.51
N SER A 194 -17.62 7.59 -5.50
CA SER A 194 -16.55 8.27 -6.24
C SER A 194 -15.66 9.16 -5.37
N ASP A 195 -16.19 9.72 -4.27
CA ASP A 195 -15.42 10.55 -3.34
C ASP A 195 -14.27 9.81 -2.64
N TYR A 196 -14.30 8.48 -2.64
CA TYR A 196 -13.32 7.63 -1.97
C TYR A 196 -12.43 6.82 -2.93
N LEU A 197 -12.59 7.08 -4.22
CA LEU A 197 -11.80 6.46 -5.28
C LEU A 197 -11.18 7.56 -6.15
N LYS A 198 -9.96 7.33 -6.64
CA LYS A 198 -9.28 8.17 -7.61
C LYS A 198 -8.67 7.27 -8.68
N SER A 199 -9.07 7.43 -9.92
CA SER A 199 -8.59 6.64 -11.05
C SER A 199 -7.46 7.37 -11.78
N VAL A 200 -6.35 6.67 -12.02
CA VAL A 200 -5.16 7.20 -12.69
C VAL A 200 -4.73 6.23 -13.78
N LEU A 201 -4.80 6.66 -15.02
CA LEU A 201 -4.28 5.93 -16.16
C LEU A 201 -2.77 6.21 -16.29
N ILE A 202 -1.96 5.16 -16.40
CA ILE A 202 -0.51 5.25 -16.57
C ILE A 202 -0.14 4.62 -17.92
N LEU A 203 0.13 5.48 -18.89
CA LEU A 203 0.53 5.09 -20.23
C LEU A 203 2.04 4.85 -20.30
N PRO A 204 2.51 3.83 -21.02
CA PRO A 204 3.93 3.64 -21.25
C PRO A 204 4.48 4.70 -22.22
N GLN A 205 5.77 5.00 -22.13
CA GLN A 205 6.44 5.98 -23.02
C GLN A 205 6.26 5.67 -24.51
N THR A 206 6.13 4.41 -24.87
CA THR A 206 5.98 3.96 -26.27
C THR A 206 4.61 4.21 -26.87
N ASP A 207 3.64 4.63 -26.07
CA ASP A 207 2.31 4.98 -26.58
C ASP A 207 2.32 6.40 -27.18
N THR A 208 2.65 6.47 -28.47
CA THR A 208 2.68 7.73 -29.24
C THR A 208 1.29 8.20 -29.69
N THR A 209 0.24 7.45 -29.39
CA THR A 209 -1.12 7.73 -29.88
C THR A 209 -1.85 8.76 -29.02
N ASN A 210 -1.22 9.28 -27.96
CA ASN A 210 -1.81 10.27 -27.03
C ASN A 210 -3.25 9.95 -26.60
N SER A 211 -3.49 8.68 -26.29
CA SER A 211 -4.83 8.18 -25.93
C SER A 211 -5.20 8.59 -24.50
N SER A 212 -5.35 9.91 -24.27
CA SER A 212 -5.96 10.37 -23.02
C SER A 212 -7.40 9.87 -22.95
N SER A 213 -7.80 9.35 -21.79
CA SER A 213 -9.16 8.88 -21.55
C SER A 213 -9.92 9.87 -20.68
N THR A 214 -11.11 10.27 -21.11
CA THR A 214 -12.05 11.06 -20.29
C THR A 214 -12.78 10.21 -19.23
N LEU A 215 -12.54 8.90 -19.22
CA LEU A 215 -13.17 7.95 -18.31
C LEU A 215 -12.46 7.84 -16.95
N VAL A 216 -11.30 8.49 -16.78
CA VAL A 216 -10.48 8.47 -15.58
C VAL A 216 -10.24 9.87 -15.06
N ASP A 217 -9.90 10.00 -13.76
CA ASP A 217 -9.66 11.31 -13.14
C ASP A 217 -8.32 11.94 -13.60
N MET A 218 -7.34 11.12 -14.00
CA MET A 218 -6.02 11.60 -14.39
C MET A 218 -5.37 10.68 -15.42
N ASN A 219 -4.69 11.28 -16.40
CA ASN A 219 -3.90 10.56 -17.40
C ASN A 219 -2.44 10.94 -17.24
N LEU A 220 -1.56 9.96 -17.07
CA LEU A 220 -0.13 10.13 -16.91
C LEU A 220 0.63 9.32 -17.96
N VAL A 221 1.77 9.84 -18.40
CA VAL A 221 2.75 9.10 -19.20
C VAL A 221 3.97 8.82 -18.34
N ASP A 222 4.37 7.58 -18.28
CA ASP A 222 5.59 7.12 -17.61
C ASP A 222 6.78 7.24 -18.56
N THR A 223 7.35 8.44 -18.67
CA THR A 223 8.34 8.80 -19.68
C THR A 223 9.66 8.07 -19.56
N GLU A 224 10.02 7.65 -18.35
CA GLU A 224 11.26 6.94 -18.07
C GLU A 224 11.05 5.47 -17.64
N GLY A 225 9.81 5.02 -17.65
CA GLY A 225 9.45 3.63 -17.30
C GLY A 225 9.53 3.31 -15.80
N TYR A 226 9.61 4.32 -14.94
CA TYR A 226 9.73 4.07 -13.49
C TYR A 226 8.48 3.44 -12.88
N ALA A 227 7.29 3.83 -13.32
CA ALA A 227 6.06 3.25 -12.78
C ALA A 227 5.95 1.78 -13.16
N TYR A 228 6.09 1.44 -14.42
CA TYR A 228 6.09 0.05 -14.89
C TYR A 228 7.16 -0.79 -14.20
N LYS A 229 8.39 -0.25 -14.09
CA LYS A 229 9.52 -0.94 -13.45
C LYS A 229 9.30 -1.14 -11.96
N ASN A 230 8.95 -0.08 -11.24
CA ASN A 230 8.86 -0.11 -9.78
C ASN A 230 7.67 -0.94 -9.28
N TYR A 231 6.60 -1.05 -10.09
CA TYR A 231 5.47 -1.97 -9.83
C TYR A 231 5.64 -3.36 -10.46
N ALA A 232 6.80 -3.64 -11.06
CA ALA A 232 7.12 -4.91 -11.72
C ALA A 232 6.03 -5.35 -12.72
N ILE A 233 5.53 -4.41 -13.53
CA ILE A 233 4.48 -4.63 -14.53
C ILE A 233 5.11 -4.78 -15.90
N ALA A 234 4.81 -5.89 -16.57
CA ALA A 234 5.20 -6.09 -17.96
C ALA A 234 4.31 -5.27 -18.90
N ILE A 235 4.91 -4.69 -19.94
CA ILE A 235 4.21 -3.78 -20.86
C ILE A 235 3.09 -4.46 -21.67
N ASP A 236 3.12 -5.76 -21.78
CA ASP A 236 2.13 -6.60 -22.48
C ASP A 236 1.05 -7.17 -21.57
N THR A 237 1.12 -6.87 -20.26
CA THR A 237 0.21 -7.42 -19.28
C THR A 237 -0.65 -6.31 -18.65
N PRO A 238 -1.91 -6.13 -19.13
CA PRO A 238 -2.84 -5.17 -18.55
C PRO A 238 -3.06 -5.46 -17.05
N THR A 239 -2.82 -4.45 -16.21
CA THR A 239 -2.85 -4.64 -14.75
C THR A 239 -3.51 -3.45 -14.06
N VAL A 240 -4.29 -3.70 -13.01
CA VAL A 240 -4.82 -2.66 -12.12
C VAL A 240 -4.22 -2.85 -10.73
N ILE A 241 -3.65 -1.78 -10.19
CA ILE A 241 -3.16 -1.72 -8.82
C ILE A 241 -4.06 -0.78 -8.03
N ILE A 242 -4.59 -1.23 -6.90
CA ILE A 242 -5.36 -0.37 -6.00
C ILE A 242 -4.52 -0.09 -4.75
N VAL A 243 -4.14 1.19 -4.59
CA VAL A 243 -3.39 1.64 -3.42
C VAL A 243 -4.37 2.14 -2.37
N ARG A 244 -4.23 1.65 -1.14
CA ARG A 244 -5.03 2.02 0.02
C ARG A 244 -4.69 3.43 0.51
N PRO A 245 -5.58 4.08 1.30
CA PRO A 245 -5.31 5.40 1.88
C PRO A 245 -4.07 5.45 2.79
N ASP A 246 -3.63 4.32 3.35
CA ASP A 246 -2.41 4.21 4.15
C ASP A 246 -1.14 3.94 3.33
N GLY A 247 -1.23 3.97 1.98
CA GLY A 247 -0.10 3.86 1.06
C GLY A 247 0.37 2.42 0.79
N TYR A 248 -0.42 1.42 1.15
CA TYR A 248 -0.14 0.02 0.84
C TYR A 248 -0.95 -0.47 -0.37
N ILE A 249 -0.42 -1.41 -1.13
CA ILE A 249 -1.13 -2.05 -2.23
C ILE A 249 -2.22 -2.94 -1.63
N GLY A 250 -3.47 -2.53 -1.80
CA GLY A 250 -4.63 -3.32 -1.41
C GLY A 250 -4.94 -4.40 -2.43
N ALA A 251 -4.75 -4.11 -3.74
CA ALA A 251 -5.00 -5.11 -4.77
C ALA A 251 -4.00 -5.01 -5.92
N LEU A 252 -3.58 -6.19 -6.43
CA LEU A 252 -2.91 -6.39 -7.69
C LEU A 252 -3.79 -7.29 -8.55
N ILE A 253 -4.35 -6.75 -9.62
CA ILE A 253 -5.46 -7.35 -10.38
C ILE A 253 -5.05 -7.52 -11.84
N THR A 254 -5.23 -8.73 -12.35
CA THR A 254 -5.01 -9.10 -13.76
C THR A 254 -6.31 -9.57 -14.44
N SER A 255 -7.36 -9.83 -13.68
CA SER A 255 -8.67 -10.30 -14.15
C SER A 255 -9.64 -9.18 -14.54
N GLY A 256 -9.17 -7.91 -14.60
CA GLY A 256 -9.99 -6.76 -14.96
C GLY A 256 -11.10 -6.46 -13.95
N GLY A 257 -12.30 -6.14 -14.45
CA GLY A 257 -13.41 -5.67 -13.62
C GLY A 257 -13.88 -6.67 -12.55
N SER A 258 -13.70 -7.96 -12.76
CA SER A 258 -14.10 -8.97 -11.76
C SER A 258 -13.23 -8.88 -10.49
N GLY A 259 -11.92 -8.74 -10.66
CA GLY A 259 -11.00 -8.58 -9.53
C GLY A 259 -11.21 -7.24 -8.81
N ILE A 260 -11.50 -6.16 -9.56
CA ILE A 260 -11.81 -4.84 -8.98
C ILE A 260 -13.06 -4.94 -8.08
N ARG A 261 -14.15 -5.56 -8.57
CA ARG A 261 -15.35 -5.78 -7.77
C ARG A 261 -15.08 -6.63 -6.54
N LYS A 262 -14.32 -7.72 -6.70
CA LYS A 262 -13.95 -8.61 -5.59
C LYS A 262 -13.25 -7.85 -4.47
N TYR A 263 -12.29 -6.97 -4.81
CA TYR A 263 -11.58 -6.16 -3.83
C TYR A 263 -12.48 -5.09 -3.20
N LEU A 264 -13.15 -4.27 -4.02
CA LEU A 264 -13.93 -3.14 -3.53
C LEU A 264 -15.16 -3.56 -2.72
N SER A 265 -15.83 -4.67 -3.07
CA SER A 265 -16.94 -5.22 -2.28
C SER A 265 -16.51 -5.75 -0.91
N GLY A 266 -15.23 -6.01 -0.67
CA GLY A 266 -14.69 -6.34 0.65
C GLY A 266 -14.50 -5.12 1.55
N ILE A 267 -14.58 -3.91 0.99
CA ILE A 267 -14.37 -2.64 1.72
C ILE A 267 -15.68 -1.88 1.81
N PHE A 268 -16.30 -1.57 0.68
CA PHE A 268 -17.49 -0.75 0.57
C PHE A 268 -18.76 -1.56 0.79
N SER A 269 -19.70 -1.00 1.56
CA SER A 269 -21.01 -1.59 1.88
C SER A 269 -22.07 -1.20 0.86
#